data_b460d5bd1097c630ba90352c8ca6503a
#
_entry.id   b460d5bd1097c630ba90352c8ca6503a
#
_cell.length_a   1.000
_cell.length_b   1.000
_cell.length_c   1.000
_cell.angle_alpha   90.00
_cell.angle_beta   90.00
_cell.angle_gamma   90.00
#
_symmetry.space_group_name_H-M   'P 1'
#
loop_
_entity.id
_entity.type
_entity.pdbx_description
1 polymer ?
#
loop_
_entity_poly.entity_id
_entity_poly.type
_entity_poly.pdbx_seq_one_letter_code
_entity_poly.pdbx_strand_id
1 'polypeptide(L)'
;MRKFFIIVAAVLLGLTACSEQKQVATEGVTKEQIQFPIGDRIDNPAFTGEAYLKPLIVPDTVFNFPQTNVVTFGPGAHSSWHRHGGMVVLVTDGVGLYQEEGKPAQILRRGDVLQIPAGVRHWHGATKDNWFSQVVIYDKDWQPTEAYNDRDNAVTDEYYNGLELVEHAHQTTVDSLMFAAPDTTMTLPTFNGPIRLANTVDAPNVAGAPGLHYVVFEPSVINAWHTHPGGQILIATDGIGYHQIEGQPVEVLHPGDVVMCPPNVKHWHGAAPNSRFAHLAAGTNPDRPAVVWTDEILSKEEYDKLPKE
;
A
#
# COMPACT_ATOMS: atom_id res chain seq x y z
N MET A 1 -64.78 -45.26 -34.75
CA MET A 1 -64.43 -43.99 -34.12
C MET A 1 -63.17 -44.19 -33.28
N ARG A 2 -62.02 -43.84 -33.80
CA ARG A 2 -60.71 -43.95 -33.11
C ARG A 2 -60.36 -42.61 -32.50
N LYS A 3 -60.22 -42.56 -31.16
CA LYS A 3 -59.78 -41.39 -30.43
C LYS A 3 -58.23 -41.37 -30.41
N PHE A 4 -57.64 -40.35 -31.01
CA PHE A 4 -56.22 -40.04 -30.88
C PHE A 4 -55.98 -39.26 -29.58
N PHE A 5 -55.12 -39.77 -28.73
CA PHE A 5 -54.55 -39.01 -27.59
C PHE A 5 -53.25 -38.41 -28.06
N ILE A 6 -53.17 -37.08 -28.02
CA ILE A 6 -51.94 -36.32 -28.21
C ILE A 6 -51.29 -36.13 -26.84
N ILE A 7 -50.14 -36.73 -26.65
CA ILE A 7 -49.28 -36.48 -25.48
C ILE A 7 -48.40 -35.29 -25.81
N VAL A 8 -48.62 -34.18 -25.12
CA VAL A 8 -47.71 -33.00 -25.16
C VAL A 8 -46.67 -33.20 -24.09
N ALA A 9 -45.42 -33.48 -24.53
CA ALA A 9 -44.23 -33.52 -23.66
C ALA A 9 -43.75 -32.10 -23.46
N ALA A 10 -43.91 -31.54 -22.25
CA ALA A 10 -43.31 -30.28 -21.84
C ALA A 10 -41.84 -30.51 -21.52
N VAL A 11 -40.97 -30.01 -22.38
CA VAL A 11 -39.51 -29.94 -22.11
C VAL A 11 -39.26 -28.72 -21.21
N LEU A 12 -39.00 -28.95 -19.94
CA LEU A 12 -38.47 -27.94 -19.04
C LEU A 12 -36.95 -27.74 -19.37
N LEU A 13 -36.64 -26.67 -20.08
CA LEU A 13 -35.29 -26.14 -20.18
C LEU A 13 -34.96 -25.45 -18.84
N GLY A 14 -34.22 -26.16 -17.98
CA GLY A 14 -33.59 -25.57 -16.81
C GLY A 14 -32.47 -24.62 -17.25
N LEU A 15 -32.72 -23.32 -17.21
CA LEU A 15 -31.66 -22.31 -17.30
C LEU A 15 -30.91 -22.31 -15.95
N THR A 16 -29.82 -23.09 -15.87
CA THR A 16 -28.80 -22.87 -14.86
C THR A 16 -28.03 -21.62 -15.26
N ALA A 17 -28.42 -20.49 -14.67
CA ALA A 17 -27.57 -19.31 -14.67
C ALA A 17 -26.33 -19.64 -13.87
N CYS A 18 -25.27 -20.09 -14.55
CA CYS A 18 -23.92 -20.10 -14.03
C CYS A 18 -23.53 -18.63 -13.92
N SER A 19 -23.57 -18.06 -12.70
CA SER A 19 -22.90 -16.80 -12.44
C SER A 19 -21.40 -17.06 -12.67
N GLU A 20 -20.88 -16.64 -13.81
CA GLU A 20 -19.45 -16.44 -13.98
C GLU A 20 -19.03 -15.38 -12.94
N GLN A 21 -18.63 -15.84 -11.77
CA GLN A 21 -17.71 -15.07 -10.95
C GLN A 21 -16.47 -14.86 -11.83
N LYS A 22 -16.30 -13.65 -12.34
CA LYS A 22 -15.02 -13.19 -12.86
C LYS A 22 -14.00 -13.43 -11.76
N GLN A 23 -13.33 -14.57 -11.81
CA GLN A 23 -12.07 -14.75 -11.13
C GLN A 23 -11.17 -13.64 -11.68
N VAL A 24 -10.94 -12.60 -10.90
CA VAL A 24 -9.82 -11.70 -11.13
C VAL A 24 -8.60 -12.61 -11.00
N ALA A 25 -8.07 -13.00 -12.12
CA ALA A 25 -6.83 -13.76 -12.19
C ALA A 25 -5.77 -12.87 -11.55
N THR A 26 -5.40 -13.18 -10.33
CA THR A 26 -4.21 -12.64 -9.70
C THR A 26 -3.05 -13.33 -10.37
N GLU A 27 -2.63 -12.84 -11.54
CA GLU A 27 -1.35 -13.23 -12.11
C GLU A 27 -0.29 -12.86 -11.09
N GLY A 28 0.49 -13.85 -10.66
CA GLY A 28 1.58 -13.63 -9.75
C GLY A 28 2.58 -12.67 -10.38
N VAL A 29 3.15 -11.79 -9.59
CA VAL A 29 4.21 -10.90 -10.06
C VAL A 29 5.56 -11.61 -10.00
N THR A 30 6.45 -11.27 -10.95
CA THR A 30 7.87 -11.66 -10.90
C THR A 30 8.66 -10.61 -10.10
N LYS A 31 9.92 -10.90 -9.79
CA LYS A 31 10.80 -9.98 -9.07
C LYS A 31 10.96 -8.64 -9.80
N GLU A 32 11.05 -8.69 -11.12
CA GLU A 32 11.24 -7.52 -12.00
C GLU A 32 9.98 -6.64 -12.11
N GLN A 33 8.81 -7.18 -11.76
CA GLN A 33 7.54 -6.46 -11.78
C GLN A 33 7.22 -5.75 -10.46
N ILE A 34 8.03 -5.99 -9.41
CA ILE A 34 7.86 -5.31 -8.12
C ILE A 34 8.18 -3.83 -8.32
N GLN A 35 7.25 -2.97 -7.93
CA GLN A 35 7.33 -1.52 -8.16
C GLN A 35 8.21 -0.82 -7.11
N PHE A 36 8.20 -1.32 -5.87
CA PHE A 36 8.98 -0.73 -4.79
C PHE A 36 10.41 -1.26 -4.73
N PRO A 37 11.37 -0.46 -4.24
CA PRO A 37 12.76 -0.90 -4.12
C PRO A 37 12.90 -2.16 -3.25
N ILE A 38 13.49 -3.22 -3.78
CA ILE A 38 13.62 -4.51 -3.07
C ILE A 38 14.66 -4.43 -1.94
N GLY A 39 15.77 -3.73 -2.16
CA GLY A 39 16.84 -3.58 -1.17
C GLY A 39 17.78 -4.78 -1.08
N ASP A 40 18.39 -4.96 0.10
CA ASP A 40 19.40 -5.96 0.35
C ASP A 40 18.78 -7.28 0.83
N ARG A 41 19.42 -8.40 0.48
CA ARG A 41 19.01 -9.71 0.96
C ARG A 41 19.16 -9.80 2.49
N ILE A 42 18.13 -10.33 3.14
CA ILE A 42 18.15 -10.58 4.59
C ILE A 42 18.92 -11.87 4.83
N ASP A 43 20.02 -11.78 5.55
CA ASP A 43 20.80 -12.92 6.07
C ASP A 43 20.50 -13.07 7.58
N ASN A 44 19.34 -13.63 7.88
CA ASN A 44 18.87 -13.81 9.25
C ASN A 44 18.06 -15.13 9.35
N PRO A 45 18.40 -16.04 10.28
CA PRO A 45 17.74 -17.32 10.46
C PRO A 45 16.23 -17.22 10.83
N ALA A 46 15.75 -16.04 11.18
CA ALA A 46 14.33 -15.79 11.38
C ALA A 46 13.52 -15.74 10.08
N PHE A 47 14.19 -15.84 8.93
CA PHE A 47 13.54 -15.87 7.61
C PHE A 47 13.87 -17.18 6.90
N THR A 48 12.84 -17.80 6.32
CA THR A 48 12.97 -18.96 5.45
C THR A 48 12.88 -18.48 4.01
N GLY A 49 13.75 -19.01 3.14
CA GLY A 49 13.75 -18.66 1.71
C GLY A 49 14.45 -17.34 1.38
N GLU A 50 14.00 -16.69 0.32
CA GLU A 50 14.60 -15.48 -0.23
C GLU A 50 13.82 -14.24 0.24
N ALA A 51 14.39 -13.48 1.16
CA ALA A 51 13.77 -12.26 1.67
C ALA A 51 14.73 -11.07 1.56
N TYR A 52 14.17 -9.87 1.40
CA TYR A 52 14.89 -8.61 1.19
C TYR A 52 14.31 -7.51 2.05
N LEU A 53 15.13 -6.52 2.39
CA LEU A 53 14.73 -5.34 3.14
C LEU A 53 15.37 -4.08 2.55
N LYS A 54 14.54 -3.07 2.37
CA LYS A 54 14.95 -1.71 2.03
C LYS A 54 14.41 -0.73 3.06
N PRO A 55 15.26 -0.06 3.86
CA PRO A 55 14.79 1.09 4.62
C PRO A 55 14.29 2.18 3.69
N LEU A 56 13.05 2.64 3.88
CA LEU A 56 12.47 3.79 3.19
C LEU A 56 12.61 5.05 4.03
N ILE A 57 12.27 4.97 5.30
CA ILE A 57 12.34 6.08 6.24
C ILE A 57 13.07 5.58 7.49
N VAL A 58 14.18 6.24 7.80
CA VAL A 58 14.93 6.00 9.02
C VAL A 58 14.54 7.08 10.02
N PRO A 59 14.17 6.72 11.25
CA PRO A 59 13.76 7.69 12.27
C PRO A 59 14.81 8.77 12.50
N ASP A 60 14.34 10.01 12.56
CA ASP A 60 15.17 11.16 12.93
C ASP A 60 14.38 12.13 13.84
N THR A 61 15.06 13.17 14.33
CA THR A 61 14.46 14.16 15.23
C THR A 61 13.72 15.28 14.50
N VAL A 62 13.85 15.40 13.19
CA VAL A 62 13.20 16.44 12.39
C VAL A 62 11.77 16.04 12.10
N PHE A 63 11.61 14.80 11.58
CA PHE A 63 10.30 14.29 11.20
C PHE A 63 9.61 13.54 12.33
N ASN A 64 10.36 12.98 13.28
CA ASN A 64 9.81 12.17 14.37
C ASN A 64 8.82 11.10 13.82
N PHE A 65 9.20 10.47 12.72
CA PHE A 65 8.40 9.47 12.01
C PHE A 65 8.93 8.08 12.30
N PRO A 66 8.06 7.05 12.38
CA PRO A 66 8.48 5.70 12.67
C PRO A 66 9.40 5.12 11.59
N GLN A 67 10.24 4.15 11.99
CA GLN A 67 10.96 3.29 11.05
C GLN A 67 9.98 2.72 10.03
N THR A 68 10.32 2.86 8.74
CA THR A 68 9.51 2.35 7.63
C THR A 68 10.42 1.60 6.67
N ASN A 69 10.05 0.37 6.35
CA ASN A 69 10.83 -0.49 5.44
C ASN A 69 9.95 -1.06 4.33
N VAL A 70 10.54 -1.37 3.18
CA VAL A 70 9.99 -2.38 2.27
C VAL A 70 10.56 -3.72 2.69
N VAL A 71 9.69 -4.72 2.81
CA VAL A 71 10.07 -6.13 2.99
C VAL A 71 9.51 -6.92 1.83
N THR A 72 10.39 -7.60 1.10
CA THR A 72 10.02 -8.36 -0.09
C THR A 72 10.40 -9.82 0.10
N PHE A 73 9.47 -10.71 -0.23
CA PHE A 73 9.62 -12.15 -0.13
C PHE A 73 9.55 -12.79 -1.51
N GLY A 74 10.50 -13.67 -1.80
CA GLY A 74 10.43 -14.57 -2.95
C GLY A 74 9.41 -15.69 -2.73
N PRO A 75 9.05 -16.44 -3.77
CA PRO A 75 8.06 -17.52 -3.66
C PRO A 75 8.36 -18.50 -2.51
N GLY A 76 7.38 -18.70 -1.65
CA GLY A 76 7.47 -19.56 -0.46
C GLY A 76 8.31 -19.01 0.69
N ALA A 77 8.92 -17.84 0.54
CA ALA A 77 9.70 -17.23 1.61
C ALA A 77 8.79 -16.57 2.66
N HIS A 78 9.17 -16.68 3.92
CA HIS A 78 8.39 -16.14 5.04
C HIS A 78 9.25 -15.88 6.28
N SER A 79 8.74 -15.07 7.20
CA SER A 79 9.32 -14.88 8.53
C SER A 79 8.98 -16.05 9.47
N SER A 80 9.74 -16.21 10.52
CA SER A 80 9.35 -17.02 11.67
C SER A 80 8.21 -16.35 12.45
N TRP A 81 7.58 -17.11 13.35
CA TRP A 81 6.67 -16.54 14.35
C TRP A 81 7.40 -15.52 15.20
N HIS A 82 6.84 -14.32 15.32
CA HIS A 82 7.46 -13.23 16.07
C HIS A 82 6.44 -12.31 16.72
N ARG A 83 6.93 -11.42 17.57
CA ARG A 83 6.18 -10.35 18.23
C ARG A 83 7.03 -9.09 18.22
N HIS A 84 6.39 -7.96 18.12
CA HIS A 84 7.02 -6.65 18.27
C HIS A 84 5.98 -5.62 18.77
N GLY A 85 6.32 -4.35 18.77
CA GLY A 85 5.38 -3.25 18.90
C GLY A 85 4.31 -3.28 17.81
N GLY A 86 3.47 -2.27 17.75
CA GLY A 86 2.47 -2.20 16.69
C GLY A 86 3.09 -2.03 15.30
N MET A 87 2.37 -2.45 14.25
CA MET A 87 2.82 -2.32 12.87
C MET A 87 1.65 -2.10 11.92
N VAL A 88 1.83 -1.18 10.96
CA VAL A 88 0.96 -1.07 9.78
C VAL A 88 1.67 -1.76 8.62
N VAL A 89 0.95 -2.63 7.92
CA VAL A 89 1.41 -3.30 6.70
C VAL A 89 0.58 -2.79 5.52
N LEU A 90 1.27 -2.35 4.47
CA LEU A 90 0.69 -1.89 3.21
C LEU A 90 1.21 -2.81 2.11
N VAL A 91 0.35 -3.64 1.54
CA VAL A 91 0.76 -4.57 0.49
C VAL A 91 0.91 -3.81 -0.83
N THR A 92 2.12 -3.81 -1.38
CA THR A 92 2.45 -3.08 -2.61
C THR A 92 2.40 -3.95 -3.85
N ASP A 93 2.83 -5.21 -3.75
CA ASP A 93 2.92 -6.10 -4.92
C ASP A 93 2.70 -7.57 -4.54
N GLY A 94 2.14 -8.31 -5.48
CA GLY A 94 2.06 -9.76 -5.44
C GLY A 94 1.01 -10.32 -4.49
N VAL A 95 1.24 -11.58 -4.07
CA VAL A 95 0.32 -12.32 -3.20
C VAL A 95 1.09 -12.92 -2.03
N GLY A 96 0.69 -12.55 -0.82
CA GLY A 96 1.30 -12.98 0.42
C GLY A 96 0.35 -13.66 1.39
N LEU A 97 0.91 -14.06 2.50
CA LEU A 97 0.21 -14.67 3.62
C LEU A 97 0.53 -13.88 4.90
N TYR A 98 -0.47 -13.77 5.73
CA TYR A 98 -0.36 -13.26 7.10
C TYR A 98 -1.14 -14.16 8.04
N GLN A 99 -0.57 -14.49 9.18
CA GLN A 99 -1.27 -15.29 10.18
C GLN A 99 -0.95 -14.82 11.59
N GLU A 100 -1.99 -14.61 12.38
CA GLU A 100 -1.91 -14.49 13.83
C GLU A 100 -2.02 -15.87 14.48
N GLU A 101 -1.34 -16.05 15.61
CA GLU A 101 -1.40 -17.30 16.36
C GLU A 101 -2.85 -17.70 16.71
N GLY A 102 -3.21 -18.93 16.39
CA GLY A 102 -4.54 -19.47 16.66
C GLY A 102 -5.63 -19.05 15.67
N LYS A 103 -5.29 -18.34 14.57
CA LYS A 103 -6.22 -17.98 13.51
C LYS A 103 -5.82 -18.62 12.17
N PRO A 104 -6.75 -18.81 11.22
CA PRO A 104 -6.41 -19.19 9.84
C PRO A 104 -5.46 -18.16 9.21
N ALA A 105 -4.62 -18.62 8.26
CA ALA A 105 -3.77 -17.72 7.50
C ALA A 105 -4.57 -16.96 6.45
N GLN A 106 -4.38 -15.64 6.39
CA GLN A 106 -5.06 -14.74 5.46
C GLN A 106 -4.23 -14.58 4.19
N ILE A 107 -4.88 -14.64 3.04
CA ILE A 107 -4.28 -14.31 1.75
C ILE A 107 -4.33 -12.79 1.57
N LEU A 108 -3.17 -12.20 1.36
CA LEU A 108 -3.00 -10.77 1.14
C LEU A 108 -2.70 -10.48 -0.34
N ARG A 109 -3.26 -9.38 -0.83
CA ARG A 109 -3.05 -8.90 -2.20
C ARG A 109 -2.68 -7.44 -2.25
N ARG A 110 -2.12 -6.99 -3.35
CA ARG A 110 -1.81 -5.59 -3.61
C ARG A 110 -2.99 -4.70 -3.22
N GLY A 111 -2.72 -3.70 -2.39
CA GLY A 111 -3.71 -2.76 -1.85
C GLY A 111 -4.29 -3.11 -0.49
N ASP A 112 -4.03 -4.32 0.02
CA ASP A 112 -4.46 -4.67 1.38
C ASP A 112 -3.67 -3.89 2.43
N VAL A 113 -4.37 -3.52 3.50
CA VAL A 113 -3.84 -2.77 4.63
C VAL A 113 -4.15 -3.51 5.92
N LEU A 114 -3.12 -3.83 6.70
CA LEU A 114 -3.28 -4.44 8.01
C LEU A 114 -2.76 -3.51 9.09
N GLN A 115 -3.44 -3.51 10.22
CA GLN A 115 -2.99 -2.85 11.44
C GLN A 115 -2.79 -3.94 12.51
N ILE A 116 -1.54 -4.24 12.84
CA ILE A 116 -1.17 -5.29 13.78
C ILE A 116 -0.90 -4.65 15.14
N PRO A 117 -1.70 -4.94 16.18
CA PRO A 117 -1.49 -4.41 17.51
C PRO A 117 -0.19 -4.91 18.14
N ALA A 118 0.38 -4.14 19.05
CA ALA A 118 1.57 -4.51 19.81
C ALA A 118 1.40 -5.86 20.53
N GLY A 119 2.42 -6.71 20.45
CA GLY A 119 2.48 -8.00 21.15
C GLY A 119 1.71 -9.13 20.50
N VAL A 120 1.01 -8.90 19.39
CA VAL A 120 0.36 -9.98 18.62
C VAL A 120 1.45 -10.87 18.02
N ARG A 121 1.35 -12.18 18.32
CA ARG A 121 2.25 -13.18 17.73
C ARG A 121 1.76 -13.54 16.34
N HIS A 122 2.61 -13.33 15.35
CA HIS A 122 2.26 -13.51 13.94
C HIS A 122 3.48 -13.87 13.10
N TRP A 123 3.23 -14.21 11.85
CA TRP A 123 4.21 -14.30 10.77
C TRP A 123 3.60 -13.80 9.47
N HIS A 124 4.42 -13.45 8.50
CA HIS A 124 4.02 -13.07 7.16
C HIS A 124 5.07 -13.48 6.12
N GLY A 125 4.66 -13.60 4.86
CA GLY A 125 5.51 -14.01 3.76
C GLY A 125 4.78 -14.14 2.45
N ALA A 126 5.45 -14.65 1.43
CA ALA A 126 4.89 -14.89 0.10
C ALA A 126 4.07 -16.19 0.05
N THR A 127 3.17 -16.33 -0.91
CA THR A 127 2.61 -17.63 -1.29
C THR A 127 3.66 -18.46 -2.05
N LYS A 128 3.40 -19.76 -2.27
CA LYS A 128 4.37 -20.68 -2.86
C LYS A 128 4.87 -20.27 -4.24
N ASP A 129 4.01 -19.62 -5.02
CA ASP A 129 4.23 -19.39 -6.44
C ASP A 129 4.37 -17.90 -6.81
N ASN A 130 4.31 -16.99 -5.81
CA ASN A 130 4.31 -15.56 -6.06
C ASN A 130 5.40 -14.85 -5.28
N TRP A 131 5.90 -13.77 -5.84
CA TRP A 131 6.58 -12.73 -5.08
C TRP A 131 5.56 -11.94 -4.26
N PHE A 132 6.02 -11.36 -3.17
CA PHE A 132 5.20 -10.56 -2.28
C PHE A 132 6.02 -9.40 -1.72
N SER A 133 5.54 -8.19 -1.86
CA SER A 133 6.19 -7.00 -1.33
C SER A 133 5.22 -6.17 -0.52
N GLN A 134 5.72 -5.61 0.57
CA GLN A 134 4.96 -4.80 1.50
C GLN A 134 5.79 -3.67 2.08
N VAL A 135 5.17 -2.52 2.29
CA VAL A 135 5.71 -1.45 3.14
C VAL A 135 5.24 -1.72 4.57
N VAL A 136 6.16 -1.72 5.51
CA VAL A 136 5.88 -1.88 6.94
C VAL A 136 6.26 -0.60 7.66
N ILE A 137 5.31 -0.03 8.43
CA ILE A 137 5.51 1.13 9.28
C ILE A 137 5.40 0.63 10.71
N TYR A 138 6.49 0.71 11.45
CA TYR A 138 6.53 0.27 12.84
C TYR A 138 5.91 1.31 13.77
N ASP A 139 5.63 0.95 15.01
CA ASP A 139 5.39 1.96 16.02
C ASP A 139 6.68 2.73 16.32
N LYS A 140 6.53 3.90 16.88
CA LYS A 140 7.65 4.80 17.10
C LYS A 140 8.64 4.28 18.17
N ASP A 141 8.18 3.37 19.03
CA ASP A 141 8.98 2.79 20.12
C ASP A 141 9.45 1.36 19.76
N TRP A 142 9.32 0.96 18.48
CA TRP A 142 9.71 -0.35 18.01
C TRP A 142 11.19 -0.65 18.29
N GLN A 143 11.42 -1.80 18.90
CA GLN A 143 12.74 -2.40 19.08
C GLN A 143 12.67 -3.85 18.62
N PRO A 144 13.64 -4.34 17.86
CA PRO A 144 13.71 -5.74 17.54
C PRO A 144 13.88 -6.54 18.86
N THR A 145 13.01 -7.51 19.07
CA THR A 145 13.13 -8.38 20.24
C THR A 145 14.07 -9.55 19.94
N GLU A 146 14.77 -10.08 20.95
CA GLU A 146 15.64 -11.26 20.81
C GLU A 146 14.89 -12.50 20.31
N ALA A 147 13.56 -12.54 20.46
CA ALA A 147 12.70 -13.61 19.99
C ALA A 147 12.75 -13.87 18.47
N TYR A 148 13.27 -12.94 17.67
CA TYR A 148 13.46 -13.13 16.22
C TYR A 148 14.42 -14.27 15.84
N ASN A 149 15.29 -14.69 16.75
CA ASN A 149 16.31 -15.70 16.48
C ASN A 149 16.02 -17.07 17.11
N ASP A 150 14.84 -17.24 17.72
CA ASP A 150 14.48 -18.49 18.36
C ASP A 150 13.99 -19.50 17.31
N ARG A 151 14.72 -20.64 17.20
CA ARG A 151 14.36 -21.74 16.29
C ARG A 151 13.01 -22.37 16.62
N ASP A 152 12.56 -22.29 17.87
CA ASP A 152 11.26 -22.78 18.31
C ASP A 152 10.11 -21.92 17.75
N ASN A 153 10.43 -20.78 17.14
CA ASN A 153 9.48 -19.90 16.47
C ASN A 153 9.42 -20.12 14.94
N ALA A 154 10.08 -21.13 14.42
CA ALA A 154 10.07 -21.39 12.98
C ALA A 154 8.65 -21.76 12.49
N VAL A 155 8.27 -21.19 11.35
CA VAL A 155 7.17 -21.70 10.53
C VAL A 155 7.77 -22.82 9.69
N THR A 156 7.49 -24.08 10.05
CA THR A 156 8.07 -25.23 9.36
C THR A 156 7.43 -25.44 7.99
N ASP A 157 8.14 -26.09 7.07
CA ASP A 157 7.59 -26.44 5.74
C ASP A 157 6.30 -27.27 5.85
N GLU A 158 6.24 -28.20 6.81
CA GLU A 158 5.03 -29.00 7.06
C GLU A 158 3.86 -28.12 7.49
N TYR A 159 4.10 -27.20 8.44
CA TYR A 159 3.08 -26.25 8.88
C TYR A 159 2.63 -25.34 7.75
N TYR A 160 3.56 -24.70 7.03
CA TYR A 160 3.29 -23.80 5.91
C TYR A 160 2.51 -24.50 4.78
N ASN A 161 2.83 -25.76 4.50
CA ASN A 161 2.15 -26.54 3.46
C ASN A 161 0.75 -27.03 3.86
N GLY A 162 0.46 -27.10 5.15
CA GLY A 162 -0.82 -27.55 5.72
C GLY A 162 -1.76 -26.42 6.12
N LEU A 163 -1.47 -25.16 5.77
CA LEU A 163 -2.25 -24.01 6.21
C LEU A 163 -3.70 -24.05 5.75
N GLU A 164 -4.61 -23.74 6.64
CA GLU A 164 -5.96 -23.30 6.31
C GLU A 164 -5.90 -21.83 5.87
N LEU A 165 -6.30 -21.56 4.62
CA LEU A 165 -6.25 -20.25 4.02
C LEU A 165 -7.65 -19.62 3.97
N VAL A 166 -7.72 -18.35 4.32
CA VAL A 166 -8.92 -17.51 4.19
C VAL A 166 -8.58 -16.23 3.43
N GLU A 167 -9.54 -15.70 2.68
CA GLU A 167 -9.36 -14.40 2.02
C GLU A 167 -9.34 -13.29 3.06
N HIS A 168 -8.38 -12.38 2.95
CA HIS A 168 -8.45 -11.09 3.65
C HIS A 168 -9.62 -10.27 3.09
N ALA A 169 -10.22 -9.41 3.91
CA ALA A 169 -11.28 -8.50 3.46
C ALA A 169 -10.69 -7.43 2.51
N HIS A 170 -10.47 -7.82 1.26
CA HIS A 170 -9.89 -6.98 0.23
C HIS A 170 -10.84 -5.85 -0.15
N GLN A 171 -10.33 -4.60 -0.16
CA GLN A 171 -11.07 -3.46 -0.65
C GLN A 171 -10.89 -3.36 -2.17
N THR A 172 -12.00 -3.28 -2.91
CA THR A 172 -11.94 -3.09 -4.36
C THR A 172 -11.33 -1.73 -4.69
N THR A 173 -10.29 -1.73 -5.51
CA THR A 173 -9.67 -0.51 -6.00
C THR A 173 -10.31 -0.05 -7.30
N VAL A 174 -10.46 1.27 -7.48
CA VAL A 174 -10.91 1.85 -8.75
C VAL A 174 -9.72 2.06 -9.69
N ASP A 175 -9.95 1.85 -10.98
CA ASP A 175 -9.00 2.22 -12.03
C ASP A 175 -7.58 1.63 -11.83
N SER A 176 -7.46 0.45 -11.25
CA SER A 176 -6.18 -0.22 -10.96
C SER A 176 -5.24 0.52 -9.99
N LEU A 177 -5.75 1.47 -9.21
CA LEU A 177 -4.98 2.13 -8.16
C LEU A 177 -4.49 1.11 -7.12
N MET A 178 -3.35 1.42 -6.48
CA MET A 178 -2.79 0.52 -5.46
C MET A 178 -3.72 0.37 -4.27
N PHE A 179 -4.18 1.47 -3.71
CA PHE A 179 -5.06 1.44 -2.54
C PHE A 179 -6.47 1.90 -2.90
N ALA A 180 -7.43 1.55 -2.04
CA ALA A 180 -8.82 1.95 -2.22
C ALA A 180 -8.96 3.48 -2.18
N ALA A 181 -9.68 4.02 -3.15
CA ALA A 181 -10.05 5.42 -3.25
C ALA A 181 -11.55 5.54 -3.62
N PRO A 182 -12.21 6.65 -3.31
CA PRO A 182 -13.59 6.86 -3.73
C PRO A 182 -13.75 6.82 -5.27
N ASP A 183 -14.88 6.29 -5.76
CA ASP A 183 -15.23 6.33 -7.19
C ASP A 183 -15.42 7.76 -7.70
N THR A 184 -15.84 8.65 -6.82
CA THR A 184 -16.11 10.06 -7.15
C THR A 184 -14.90 10.94 -6.85
N THR A 185 -14.68 11.91 -7.70
CA THR A 185 -13.69 12.97 -7.47
C THR A 185 -14.31 14.13 -6.70
N MET A 186 -13.44 14.93 -6.06
CA MET A 186 -13.80 16.20 -5.44
C MET A 186 -12.91 17.32 -6.00
N THR A 187 -13.39 18.57 -5.94
CA THR A 187 -12.60 19.74 -6.29
C THR A 187 -12.47 20.62 -5.06
N LEU A 188 -11.25 21.03 -4.76
CA LEU A 188 -10.92 21.93 -3.65
C LEU A 188 -10.28 23.20 -4.20
N PRO A 189 -10.47 24.39 -3.58
CA PRO A 189 -9.88 25.64 -4.05
C PRO A 189 -8.34 25.63 -4.16
N THR A 190 -7.70 24.79 -3.39
CA THR A 190 -6.24 24.62 -3.32
C THR A 190 -5.69 23.64 -4.36
N PHE A 191 -6.51 23.18 -5.32
CA PHE A 191 -6.12 22.32 -6.43
C PHE A 191 -6.65 22.91 -7.75
N ASN A 192 -5.89 22.78 -8.83
CA ASN A 192 -6.32 23.25 -10.14
C ASN A 192 -7.27 22.29 -10.88
N GLY A 193 -7.64 21.18 -10.26
CA GLY A 193 -8.53 20.17 -10.84
C GLY A 193 -9.03 19.13 -9.84
N PRO A 194 -9.70 18.08 -10.34
CA PRO A 194 -10.29 17.06 -9.47
C PRO A 194 -9.25 16.10 -8.88
N ILE A 195 -9.49 15.72 -7.64
CA ILE A 195 -8.71 14.71 -6.90
C ILE A 195 -9.62 13.65 -6.29
N ARG A 196 -9.04 12.53 -5.85
CA ARG A 196 -9.66 11.61 -4.90
C ARG A 196 -8.86 11.63 -3.60
N LEU A 197 -9.55 11.52 -2.49
CA LEU A 197 -8.95 11.50 -1.17
C LEU A 197 -9.58 10.37 -0.34
N ALA A 198 -8.75 9.51 0.21
CA ALA A 198 -9.15 8.46 1.13
C ALA A 198 -8.28 8.45 2.39
N ASN A 199 -8.82 7.99 3.50
CA ASN A 199 -8.07 7.66 4.69
C ASN A 199 -7.68 6.17 4.62
N THR A 200 -6.43 5.89 4.35
CA THR A 200 -5.92 4.51 4.26
C THR A 200 -5.67 3.93 5.65
N VAL A 201 -5.15 4.76 6.55
CA VAL A 201 -5.01 4.43 7.98
C VAL A 201 -5.64 5.59 8.76
N ASP A 202 -6.86 5.38 9.23
CA ASP A 202 -7.63 6.35 10.00
C ASP A 202 -7.63 5.93 11.46
N ALA A 203 -7.30 6.85 12.38
CA ALA A 203 -7.21 6.59 13.81
C ALA A 203 -6.47 5.26 14.12
N PRO A 204 -5.15 5.20 13.92
CA PRO A 204 -4.39 3.97 13.92
C PRO A 204 -4.57 3.19 15.24
N ASN A 205 -4.96 1.90 15.11
CA ASN A 205 -5.00 0.97 16.23
C ASN A 205 -3.60 0.57 16.73
N VAL A 206 -2.58 1.15 16.11
CA VAL A 206 -1.17 0.92 16.39
C VAL A 206 -0.61 2.16 17.05
N ALA A 207 -0.19 2.05 18.31
CA ALA A 207 0.37 3.16 19.07
C ALA A 207 1.56 3.77 18.32
N GLY A 208 1.51 5.10 18.11
CA GLY A 208 2.57 5.84 17.44
C GLY A 208 2.67 5.67 15.92
N ALA A 209 1.79 4.89 15.30
CA ALA A 209 1.68 4.88 13.84
C ALA A 209 1.01 6.16 13.33
N PRO A 210 1.46 6.72 12.20
CA PRO A 210 0.84 7.91 11.62
C PRO A 210 -0.50 7.58 10.96
N GLY A 211 -1.41 8.55 10.88
CA GLY A 211 -2.49 8.52 9.92
C GLY A 211 -1.94 8.62 8.50
N LEU A 212 -2.54 7.88 7.56
CA LEU A 212 -2.16 7.89 6.15
C LEU A 212 -3.34 8.30 5.29
N HIS A 213 -3.13 9.30 4.45
CA HIS A 213 -4.10 9.75 3.46
C HIS A 213 -3.64 9.34 2.07
N TYR A 214 -4.51 8.68 1.32
CA TYR A 214 -4.26 8.37 -0.08
C TYR A 214 -4.83 9.47 -0.96
N VAL A 215 -3.96 10.17 -1.68
CA VAL A 215 -4.32 11.29 -2.55
C VAL A 215 -4.06 10.89 -3.98
N VAL A 216 -5.09 11.00 -4.83
CA VAL A 216 -5.02 10.68 -6.25
C VAL A 216 -5.30 11.95 -7.05
N PHE A 217 -4.33 12.35 -7.85
CA PHE A 217 -4.41 13.47 -8.78
C PHE A 217 -4.73 12.95 -10.18
N GLU A 218 -5.74 13.53 -10.83
CA GLU A 218 -5.96 13.28 -12.25
C GLU A 218 -4.84 13.94 -13.10
N PRO A 219 -4.62 13.53 -14.35
CA PRO A 219 -3.55 14.07 -15.19
C PRO A 219 -3.54 15.60 -15.21
N SER A 220 -2.37 16.20 -15.06
CA SER A 220 -2.14 17.65 -14.98
C SER A 220 -2.73 18.34 -13.75
N VAL A 221 -3.28 17.63 -12.81
CA VAL A 221 -3.77 18.23 -11.57
C VAL A 221 -2.62 18.39 -10.57
N ILE A 222 -2.47 19.60 -10.04
CA ILE A 222 -1.49 19.94 -9.00
C ILE A 222 -2.18 20.70 -7.86
N ASN A 223 -1.57 20.73 -6.69
CA ASN A 223 -2.03 21.56 -5.59
C ASN A 223 -1.33 22.93 -5.55
N ALA A 224 -1.86 23.81 -4.73
CA ALA A 224 -1.24 25.11 -4.43
C ALA A 224 0.05 24.93 -3.61
N TRP A 225 0.91 25.93 -3.67
CA TRP A 225 2.03 26.03 -2.74
C TRP A 225 1.52 26.03 -1.30
N HIS A 226 2.15 25.24 -0.45
CA HIS A 226 1.74 25.10 0.94
C HIS A 226 2.92 24.71 1.85
N THR A 227 2.69 24.76 3.15
CA THR A 227 3.65 24.28 4.15
C THR A 227 2.96 23.34 5.12
N HIS A 228 3.71 22.44 5.70
CA HIS A 228 3.30 21.65 6.85
C HIS A 228 4.13 22.04 8.07
N PRO A 229 3.55 22.67 9.09
CA PRO A 229 4.28 23.04 10.30
C PRO A 229 4.95 21.87 11.02
N GLY A 230 4.39 20.67 10.89
CA GLY A 230 4.99 19.44 11.41
C GLY A 230 5.96 18.74 10.45
N GLY A 231 5.94 19.09 9.18
CA GLY A 231 6.55 18.32 8.07
C GLY A 231 5.59 17.35 7.42
N GLN A 232 5.96 16.85 6.25
CA GLN A 232 5.16 15.89 5.47
C GLN A 232 6.04 14.82 4.86
N ILE A 233 5.54 13.61 4.80
CA ILE A 233 6.13 12.50 4.04
C ILE A 233 5.14 12.07 2.97
N LEU A 234 5.64 11.90 1.74
CA LEU A 234 4.91 11.34 0.63
C LEU A 234 5.56 10.03 0.21
N ILE A 235 4.77 8.98 0.01
CA ILE A 235 5.21 7.72 -0.57
C ILE A 235 4.44 7.55 -1.88
N ALA A 236 5.11 7.70 -3.01
CA ALA A 236 4.51 7.56 -4.34
C ALA A 236 4.10 6.10 -4.57
N THR A 237 2.90 5.88 -5.10
CA THR A 237 2.31 4.55 -5.28
C THR A 237 1.92 4.23 -6.71
N ASP A 238 1.38 5.20 -7.44
CA ASP A 238 0.89 4.97 -8.80
C ASP A 238 1.20 6.16 -9.71
N GLY A 239 1.53 5.83 -10.95
CA GLY A 239 1.74 6.81 -12.01
C GLY A 239 2.98 7.67 -11.84
N ILE A 240 2.99 8.82 -12.50
CA ILE A 240 4.11 9.77 -12.50
C ILE A 240 3.64 11.10 -11.94
N GLY A 241 4.38 11.61 -10.96
CA GLY A 241 4.09 12.87 -10.30
C GLY A 241 5.27 13.82 -10.25
N TYR A 242 4.98 15.01 -9.77
CA TYR A 242 5.98 16.05 -9.50
C TYR A 242 5.92 16.47 -8.04
N HIS A 243 7.07 16.83 -7.52
CA HIS A 243 7.23 17.54 -6.25
C HIS A 243 8.25 18.66 -6.43
N GLN A 244 8.03 19.79 -5.79
CA GLN A 244 9.00 20.88 -5.78
C GLN A 244 9.01 21.62 -4.45
N ILE A 245 10.18 21.77 -3.88
CA ILE A 245 10.46 22.73 -2.81
C ILE A 245 10.73 24.10 -3.45
N GLU A 246 10.24 25.18 -2.84
CA GLU A 246 10.45 26.55 -3.33
C GLU A 246 11.94 26.84 -3.52
N GLY A 247 12.30 27.32 -4.70
CA GLY A 247 13.68 27.60 -5.07
C GLY A 247 14.55 26.40 -5.43
N GLN A 248 14.01 25.17 -5.43
CA GLN A 248 14.70 23.95 -5.85
C GLN A 248 14.19 23.48 -7.22
N PRO A 249 14.96 22.65 -7.94
CA PRO A 249 14.47 21.96 -9.12
C PRO A 249 13.24 21.10 -8.82
N VAL A 250 12.39 20.89 -9.83
CA VAL A 250 11.28 19.92 -9.75
C VAL A 250 11.85 18.50 -9.72
N GLU A 251 11.32 17.69 -8.84
CA GLU A 251 11.56 16.25 -8.77
C GLU A 251 10.44 15.50 -9.49
N VAL A 252 10.81 14.50 -10.31
CA VAL A 252 9.85 13.57 -10.92
C VAL A 252 9.74 12.36 -10.02
N LEU A 253 8.52 11.97 -9.69
CA LEU A 253 8.24 10.90 -8.75
C LEU A 253 7.63 9.69 -9.46
N HIS A 254 8.13 8.50 -9.11
CA HIS A 254 7.65 7.20 -9.56
C HIS A 254 7.22 6.34 -8.37
N PRO A 255 6.43 5.28 -8.58
CA PRO A 255 6.08 4.35 -7.51
C PRO A 255 7.31 3.84 -6.75
N GLY A 256 7.26 3.94 -5.42
CA GLY A 256 8.35 3.60 -4.51
C GLY A 256 9.24 4.77 -4.10
N ASP A 257 9.12 5.95 -4.75
CA ASP A 257 9.83 7.15 -4.31
C ASP A 257 9.23 7.70 -3.03
N VAL A 258 10.11 8.25 -2.18
CA VAL A 258 9.73 8.88 -0.91
C VAL A 258 10.24 10.31 -0.86
N VAL A 259 9.31 11.24 -0.66
CA VAL A 259 9.63 12.64 -0.39
C VAL A 259 9.50 12.93 1.10
N MET A 260 10.50 13.55 1.66
CA MET A 260 10.49 14.02 3.04
C MET A 260 10.59 15.56 3.04
N CYS A 261 9.44 16.23 3.16
CA CYS A 261 9.38 17.67 3.18
C CYS A 261 9.49 18.20 4.63
N PRO A 262 10.59 18.92 5.00
CA PRO A 262 10.80 19.35 6.38
C PRO A 262 9.73 20.32 6.89
N PRO A 263 9.61 20.49 8.23
CA PRO A 263 8.68 21.44 8.83
C PRO A 263 8.82 22.87 8.27
N ASN A 264 7.67 23.46 7.91
CA ASN A 264 7.54 24.83 7.37
C ASN A 264 8.22 25.07 6.00
N VAL A 265 8.66 24.04 5.30
CA VAL A 265 9.21 24.20 3.95
C VAL A 265 8.04 24.33 2.96
N LYS A 266 8.07 25.42 2.14
CA LYS A 266 7.06 25.67 1.11
C LYS A 266 7.30 24.76 -0.09
N HIS A 267 6.26 24.03 -0.49
CA HIS A 267 6.32 23.07 -1.58
C HIS A 267 4.96 22.90 -2.26
N TRP A 268 4.96 22.24 -3.39
CA TRP A 268 3.77 21.74 -4.07
C TRP A 268 4.05 20.36 -4.66
N HIS A 269 2.98 19.62 -4.98
CA HIS A 269 3.06 18.34 -5.68
C HIS A 269 1.80 18.08 -6.51
N GLY A 270 1.86 17.11 -7.41
CA GLY A 270 0.73 16.71 -8.25
C GLY A 270 1.14 15.81 -9.40
N ALA A 271 0.21 15.59 -10.34
CA ALA A 271 0.36 14.66 -11.44
C ALA A 271 1.14 15.24 -12.62
N ALA A 272 1.84 14.38 -13.35
CA ALA A 272 2.41 14.69 -14.67
C ALA A 272 1.32 14.84 -15.76
N PRO A 273 1.61 15.45 -16.95
CA PRO A 273 0.58 15.79 -17.93
C PRO A 273 -0.23 14.62 -18.47
N ASN A 274 0.41 13.44 -18.61
CA ASN A 274 -0.18 12.28 -19.26
C ASN A 274 -0.37 11.09 -18.30
N SER A 275 -0.18 11.33 -17.01
CA SER A 275 -0.27 10.30 -15.98
C SER A 275 -1.15 10.76 -14.84
N ARG A 276 -2.02 9.89 -14.35
CA ARG A 276 -2.54 10.03 -12.99
C ARG A 276 -1.37 9.86 -12.02
N PHE A 277 -1.42 10.48 -10.87
CA PHE A 277 -0.44 10.31 -9.81
C PHE A 277 -1.13 10.04 -8.49
N ALA A 278 -0.67 9.03 -7.78
CA ALA A 278 -1.16 8.77 -6.44
C ALA A 278 -0.01 8.57 -5.46
N HIS A 279 -0.24 9.00 -4.23
CA HIS A 279 0.69 8.82 -3.12
C HIS A 279 -0.03 8.66 -1.79
N LEU A 280 0.64 8.02 -0.84
CA LEU A 280 0.29 8.10 0.57
C LEU A 280 0.94 9.34 1.17
N ALA A 281 0.16 10.15 1.87
CA ALA A 281 0.63 11.32 2.59
C ALA A 281 0.50 11.09 4.10
N ALA A 282 1.57 11.39 4.83
CA ALA A 282 1.60 11.39 6.28
C ALA A 282 2.08 12.76 6.78
N GLY A 283 1.34 13.35 7.72
CA GLY A 283 1.85 14.45 8.52
C GLY A 283 2.82 13.93 9.58
N THR A 284 3.88 14.68 9.81
CA THR A 284 4.83 14.39 10.88
C THR A 284 4.63 15.39 12.03
N ASN A 285 5.11 15.05 13.25
CA ASN A 285 4.89 15.87 14.43
C ASN A 285 3.40 16.25 14.64
N PRO A 286 2.52 15.29 14.97
CA PRO A 286 1.05 15.42 14.92
C PRO A 286 0.45 16.43 15.90
N ASP A 287 1.23 16.95 16.84
CA ASP A 287 0.89 18.03 17.75
C ASP A 287 0.88 19.43 17.09
N ARG A 288 1.29 19.51 15.81
CA ARG A 288 1.32 20.74 15.02
C ARG A 288 0.19 20.80 14.01
N PRO A 289 -0.18 22.02 13.52
CA PRO A 289 -1.16 22.16 12.46
C PRO A 289 -0.81 21.30 11.23
N ALA A 290 -1.83 20.70 10.60
CA ALA A 290 -1.62 19.75 9.51
C ALA A 290 -1.05 20.41 8.25
N VAL A 291 -1.62 21.54 7.81
CA VAL A 291 -1.24 22.22 6.56
C VAL A 291 -1.59 23.71 6.63
N VAL A 292 -0.76 24.54 5.98
CA VAL A 292 -1.02 25.95 5.73
C VAL A 292 -0.95 26.20 4.22
N TRP A 293 -2.09 26.45 3.62
CA TRP A 293 -2.23 26.70 2.19
C TRP A 293 -1.92 28.15 1.85
N THR A 294 -1.35 28.36 0.66
CA THR A 294 -1.34 29.67 -0.02
C THR A 294 -2.38 29.66 -1.17
N ASP A 295 -2.63 30.83 -1.76
CA ASP A 295 -3.48 30.95 -2.96
C ASP A 295 -2.67 30.77 -4.26
N GLU A 296 -1.39 30.46 -4.17
CA GLU A 296 -0.49 30.37 -5.33
C GLU A 296 -0.50 28.94 -5.89
N ILE A 297 -0.99 28.77 -7.12
CA ILE A 297 -0.85 27.57 -7.92
C ILE A 297 0.00 27.93 -9.14
N LEU A 298 0.87 27.03 -9.61
CA LEU A 298 1.63 27.26 -10.84
C LEU A 298 0.68 27.62 -11.98
N SER A 299 1.04 28.66 -12.73
CA SER A 299 0.34 28.98 -13.97
C SER A 299 0.51 27.83 -14.97
N LYS A 300 -0.41 27.76 -15.95
CA LYS A 300 -0.29 26.78 -17.03
C LYS A 300 1.05 26.91 -17.77
N GLU A 301 1.56 28.13 -17.96
CA GLU A 301 2.84 28.37 -18.64
C GLU A 301 4.03 27.82 -17.85
N GLU A 302 4.04 27.95 -16.53
CA GLU A 302 5.07 27.37 -15.65
C GLU A 302 4.98 25.84 -15.65
N TYR A 303 3.77 25.30 -15.52
CA TYR A 303 3.54 23.85 -15.55
C TYR A 303 3.97 23.22 -16.89
N ASP A 304 3.69 23.86 -18.02
CA ASP A 304 4.05 23.37 -19.37
C ASP A 304 5.58 23.31 -19.60
N LYS A 305 6.38 23.99 -18.76
CA LYS A 305 7.85 23.98 -18.80
C LYS A 305 8.46 22.84 -17.96
N LEU A 306 7.66 22.13 -17.17
CA LEU A 306 8.14 21.02 -16.36
C LEU A 306 8.68 19.87 -17.22
N PRO A 307 9.56 19.02 -16.66
CA PRO A 307 10.03 17.82 -17.34
C PRO A 307 8.86 17.01 -17.89
N LYS A 308 9.00 16.48 -19.10
CA LYS A 308 7.99 15.62 -19.73
C LYS A 308 8.56 14.23 -19.84
N GLU A 309 7.91 13.29 -19.20
CA GLU A 309 8.19 11.85 -19.29
C GLU A 309 7.03 11.13 -19.98
#